data_60a38c90a3a17a145c06985acc9d7f6a
#
_entry.id   60a38c90a3a17a145c06985acc9d7f6a
#
_cell.length_a   1.000
_cell.length_b   1.000
_cell.length_c   1.000
_cell.angle_alpha   90.00
_cell.angle_beta   90.00
_cell.angle_gamma   90.00
#
_symmetry.space_group_name_H-M   'P 1'
#
loop_
_entity.id
_entity.type
_entity.pdbx_description
1 polymer ?
#
loop_
_entity_poly.entity_id
_entity_poly.type
_entity_poly.pdbx_seq_one_letter_code
_entity_poly.pdbx_strand_id
1 'polypeptide(L)'
;MSIRVSVADPSEQETWNRYVDRSPQGTVFHRYEALECLRNHSGATLYPLVGYKGNHPVGIFPVFELNSGPFSLVFSPPYELGIPNLGPALLDMDQMKQRKQEKRHLRFFESCLEWIDEEIDPQYTYVETDWHYEDARPFAWNDFDVSPAYTYVIPLADRPDEEELIGRFSQNPRRLIRDAQDRDYSVDVGDRDDVAWITQSVIDRYEEQDRTPHLSVDFVTELYDRLPEGTVRPLVLSLDGERVTGNILTDTGDRIRHWQGGARVDMDLPANELVEWHGMLNAIERDVPIYELVGANTRRITTWKAKFSPETRTYYSAKRSTMSMEMAESLYVNLRDSSELLSRLSPATN
;
A
#
# COMPACT_ATOMS: atom_id res chain seq x y z
N MET A 1 -24.36 -23.11 6.92
CA MET A 1 -23.93 -23.14 5.51
C MET A 1 -22.46 -22.73 5.50
N SER A 2 -21.61 -23.56 4.91
CA SER A 2 -20.16 -23.29 4.71
C SER A 2 -19.97 -22.18 3.66
N ILE A 3 -18.86 -21.50 3.70
CA ILE A 3 -18.38 -20.64 2.61
C ILE A 3 -17.53 -21.54 1.71
N ARG A 4 -17.78 -21.50 0.40
CA ARG A 4 -16.97 -22.16 -0.60
C ARG A 4 -15.96 -21.16 -1.15
N VAL A 5 -14.71 -21.53 -1.18
CA VAL A 5 -13.64 -20.73 -1.79
C VAL A 5 -13.32 -21.27 -3.19
N SER A 6 -13.03 -20.39 -4.12
CA SER A 6 -12.52 -20.71 -5.45
C SER A 6 -11.50 -19.66 -5.89
N VAL A 7 -10.57 -20.07 -6.73
CA VAL A 7 -9.65 -19.17 -7.43
C VAL A 7 -10.39 -18.55 -8.62
N ALA A 8 -10.37 -17.24 -8.76
CA ALA A 8 -10.97 -16.58 -9.93
C ALA A 8 -10.11 -16.83 -11.17
N ASP A 9 -10.77 -17.16 -12.27
CA ASP A 9 -10.13 -17.32 -13.58
C ASP A 9 -9.86 -15.94 -14.22
N PRO A 10 -8.81 -15.77 -15.05
CA PRO A 10 -8.55 -14.52 -15.77
C PRO A 10 -9.74 -14.00 -16.59
N SER A 11 -10.61 -14.87 -17.09
CA SER A 11 -11.85 -14.47 -17.77
C SER A 11 -12.89 -13.83 -16.83
N GLU A 12 -12.72 -13.95 -15.52
CA GLU A 12 -13.59 -13.35 -14.50
C GLU A 12 -13.10 -11.96 -14.02
N GLN A 13 -12.09 -11.38 -14.66
CA GLN A 13 -11.49 -10.09 -14.31
C GLN A 13 -12.53 -8.99 -14.03
N GLU A 14 -13.50 -8.80 -14.91
CA GLU A 14 -14.55 -7.78 -14.72
C GLU A 14 -15.41 -8.07 -13.48
N THR A 15 -15.67 -9.35 -13.20
CA THR A 15 -16.43 -9.76 -12.03
C THR A 15 -15.63 -9.52 -10.75
N TRP A 16 -14.36 -9.84 -10.76
CA TRP A 16 -13.43 -9.54 -9.67
C TRP A 16 -13.35 -8.03 -9.39
N ASN A 17 -13.17 -7.21 -10.42
CA ASN A 17 -13.09 -5.75 -10.26
C ASN A 17 -14.38 -5.16 -9.68
N ARG A 18 -15.57 -5.70 -10.04
CA ARG A 18 -16.84 -5.32 -9.37
C ARG A 18 -16.84 -5.69 -7.88
N TYR A 19 -16.16 -6.74 -7.47
CA TYR A 19 -16.02 -7.06 -6.04
C TYR A 19 -15.09 -6.07 -5.34
N VAL A 20 -13.99 -5.69 -5.98
CA VAL A 20 -13.10 -4.63 -5.47
C VAL A 20 -13.87 -3.34 -5.24
N ASP A 21 -14.64 -2.88 -6.24
CA ASP A 21 -15.41 -1.63 -6.19
C ASP A 21 -16.52 -1.64 -5.10
N ARG A 22 -16.96 -2.82 -4.64
CA ARG A 22 -18.00 -2.98 -3.59
C ARG A 22 -17.42 -3.12 -2.19
N SER A 23 -16.12 -3.27 -2.05
CA SER A 23 -15.47 -3.47 -0.76
C SER A 23 -14.85 -2.19 -0.24
N PRO A 24 -15.14 -1.75 1.00
CA PRO A 24 -14.44 -0.62 1.60
C PRO A 24 -12.93 -0.87 1.78
N GLN A 25 -12.48 -2.14 1.81
CA GLN A 25 -11.06 -2.51 1.84
C GLN A 25 -10.44 -2.55 0.44
N GLY A 26 -11.23 -2.40 -0.62
CA GLY A 26 -10.75 -2.39 -2.00
C GLY A 26 -9.75 -1.27 -2.25
N THR A 27 -8.66 -1.59 -2.92
CA THR A 27 -7.63 -0.63 -3.33
C THR A 27 -7.34 -0.82 -4.81
N VAL A 28 -6.61 0.11 -5.42
CA VAL A 28 -6.17 -0.06 -6.81
C VAL A 28 -5.34 -1.35 -6.99
N PHE A 29 -4.61 -1.78 -5.95
CA PHE A 29 -3.80 -2.99 -5.96
C PHE A 29 -4.61 -4.29 -5.88
N HIS A 30 -5.88 -4.22 -5.49
CA HIS A 30 -6.81 -5.36 -5.57
C HIS A 30 -7.38 -5.57 -6.97
N ARG A 31 -7.30 -4.58 -7.88
CA ARG A 31 -7.80 -4.76 -9.24
C ARG A 31 -7.04 -5.88 -9.95
N TYR A 32 -7.73 -6.63 -10.79
CA TYR A 32 -7.16 -7.83 -11.41
C TYR A 32 -5.92 -7.51 -12.25
N GLU A 33 -5.95 -6.39 -12.96
CA GLU A 33 -4.83 -5.87 -13.76
C GLU A 33 -3.61 -5.58 -12.88
N ALA A 34 -3.81 -5.01 -11.70
CA ALA A 34 -2.74 -4.76 -10.74
C ALA A 34 -2.19 -6.08 -10.16
N LEU A 35 -3.05 -7.04 -9.84
CA LEU A 35 -2.63 -8.36 -9.35
C LEU A 35 -1.76 -9.09 -10.39
N GLU A 36 -2.07 -8.97 -11.68
CA GLU A 36 -1.21 -9.52 -12.74
C GLU A 36 0.15 -8.82 -12.82
N CYS A 37 0.20 -7.48 -12.69
CA CYS A 37 1.47 -6.76 -12.59
C CYS A 37 2.28 -7.24 -11.38
N LEU A 38 1.64 -7.34 -10.20
CA LEU A 38 2.28 -7.84 -8.99
C LEU A 38 2.86 -9.25 -9.18
N ARG A 39 2.10 -10.16 -9.80
CA ARG A 39 2.57 -11.51 -10.15
C ARG A 39 3.79 -11.47 -11.06
N ASN A 40 3.74 -10.66 -12.12
CA ASN A 40 4.80 -10.60 -13.12
C ASN A 40 6.13 -10.08 -12.54
N HIS A 41 6.08 -9.13 -11.61
CA HIS A 41 7.26 -8.49 -11.04
C HIS A 41 7.74 -9.09 -9.72
N SER A 42 6.91 -9.87 -9.01
CA SER A 42 7.32 -10.58 -7.79
C SER A 42 7.91 -11.97 -8.05
N GLY A 43 7.64 -12.55 -9.23
CA GLY A 43 7.96 -13.96 -9.51
C GLY A 43 7.11 -14.95 -8.72
N ALA A 44 6.07 -14.49 -8.03
CA ALA A 44 5.18 -15.31 -7.23
C ALA A 44 4.00 -15.84 -8.06
N THR A 45 3.41 -16.95 -7.63
CA THR A 45 2.16 -17.47 -8.17
C THR A 45 0.99 -16.74 -7.52
N LEU A 46 0.09 -16.17 -8.32
CA LEU A 46 -1.11 -15.48 -7.84
C LEU A 46 -2.28 -16.45 -7.70
N TYR A 47 -2.95 -16.39 -6.56
CA TYR A 47 -4.25 -17.05 -6.29
C TYR A 47 -5.27 -15.99 -5.86
N PRO A 48 -6.11 -15.48 -6.78
CA PRO A 48 -7.18 -14.53 -6.46
C PRO A 48 -8.38 -15.30 -5.87
N LEU A 49 -8.41 -15.47 -4.55
CA LEU A 49 -9.44 -16.24 -3.85
C LEU A 49 -10.75 -15.45 -3.76
N VAL A 50 -11.87 -16.11 -4.05
CA VAL A 50 -13.23 -15.58 -3.86
C VAL A 50 -14.02 -16.54 -2.95
N GLY A 51 -14.59 -16.00 -1.88
CA GLY A 51 -15.47 -16.74 -1.00
C GLY A 51 -16.93 -16.56 -1.37
N TYR A 52 -17.69 -17.67 -1.44
CA TYR A 52 -19.11 -17.68 -1.77
C TYR A 52 -19.95 -18.34 -0.70
N LYS A 53 -21.06 -17.70 -0.35
CA LYS A 53 -22.15 -18.30 0.43
C LYS A 53 -23.31 -18.64 -0.49
N GLY A 54 -23.43 -19.91 -0.88
CA GLY A 54 -24.25 -20.29 -2.03
C GLY A 54 -23.66 -19.64 -3.30
N ASN A 55 -24.42 -18.79 -3.98
CA ASN A 55 -23.97 -18.05 -5.16
C ASN A 55 -23.61 -16.59 -4.86
N HIS A 56 -23.68 -16.16 -3.60
CA HIS A 56 -23.37 -14.78 -3.24
C HIS A 56 -21.91 -14.62 -2.81
N PRO A 57 -21.13 -13.74 -3.46
CA PRO A 57 -19.77 -13.45 -3.02
C PRO A 57 -19.82 -12.76 -1.65
N VAL A 58 -18.88 -13.09 -0.79
CA VAL A 58 -18.78 -12.56 0.58
C VAL A 58 -17.47 -11.87 0.88
N GLY A 59 -16.46 -12.08 0.05
CA GLY A 59 -15.16 -11.46 0.13
C GLY A 59 -14.22 -12.00 -0.95
N ILE A 60 -13.15 -11.26 -1.15
CA ILE A 60 -12.01 -11.63 -1.99
C ILE A 60 -10.73 -11.59 -1.15
N PHE A 61 -9.77 -12.41 -1.49
CA PHE A 61 -8.48 -12.46 -0.82
C PHE A 61 -7.39 -12.84 -1.82
N PRO A 62 -6.70 -11.88 -2.43
CA PRO A 62 -5.58 -12.18 -3.30
C PRO A 62 -4.37 -12.60 -2.49
N VAL A 63 -3.82 -13.77 -2.78
CA VAL A 63 -2.62 -14.29 -2.15
C VAL A 63 -1.57 -14.67 -3.19
N PHE A 64 -0.30 -14.52 -2.82
CA PHE A 64 0.85 -14.75 -3.68
C PHE A 64 1.76 -15.78 -3.02
N GLU A 65 2.00 -16.89 -3.72
CA GLU A 65 2.93 -17.92 -3.29
C GLU A 65 4.30 -17.68 -3.89
N LEU A 66 5.32 -17.66 -3.04
CA LEU A 66 6.72 -17.60 -3.42
C LEU A 66 7.45 -18.82 -2.85
N ASN A 67 8.10 -19.59 -3.72
CA ASN A 67 8.92 -20.73 -3.31
C ASN A 67 10.37 -20.28 -3.08
N SER A 68 10.89 -20.52 -1.88
CA SER A 68 12.26 -20.21 -1.49
C SER A 68 12.96 -21.46 -0.93
N GLY A 69 13.76 -22.11 -1.76
CA GLY A 69 14.38 -23.39 -1.42
C GLY A 69 13.32 -24.47 -1.10
N PRO A 70 13.30 -25.05 0.12
CA PRO A 70 12.31 -26.04 0.52
C PRO A 70 11.02 -25.42 1.09
N PHE A 71 10.91 -24.11 1.17
CA PHE A 71 9.81 -23.42 1.83
C PHE A 71 8.84 -22.82 0.82
N SER A 72 7.54 -23.02 1.05
CA SER A 72 6.47 -22.26 0.41
C SER A 72 6.05 -21.11 1.33
N LEU A 73 6.01 -19.91 0.79
CA LEU A 73 5.72 -18.67 1.51
C LEU A 73 4.51 -18.00 0.84
N VAL A 74 3.55 -17.57 1.64
CA VAL A 74 2.36 -16.85 1.15
C VAL A 74 2.36 -15.40 1.63
N PHE A 75 2.09 -14.49 0.71
CA PHE A 75 2.08 -13.05 0.96
C PHE A 75 0.80 -12.38 0.44
N SER A 76 0.36 -11.32 1.12
CA SER A 76 -0.64 -10.38 0.63
C SER A 76 -0.42 -9.01 1.29
N PRO A 77 0.27 -8.08 0.60
CA PRO A 77 0.82 -8.09 -0.77
C PRO A 77 2.11 -8.94 -0.91
N PRO A 78 2.55 -9.21 -2.17
CA PRO A 78 3.84 -9.85 -2.40
C PRO A 78 4.99 -8.95 -1.92
N TYR A 79 6.07 -9.60 -1.48
CA TYR A 79 7.23 -8.95 -0.90
C TYR A 79 8.00 -8.10 -1.93
N GLU A 80 8.64 -7.03 -1.49
CA GLU A 80 9.57 -6.19 -2.28
C GLU A 80 8.99 -5.45 -3.49
N LEU A 81 7.70 -5.12 -3.51
CA LEU A 81 7.12 -4.27 -4.56
C LEU A 81 6.61 -2.92 -4.06
N GLY A 82 6.86 -2.57 -2.80
CA GLY A 82 6.46 -1.29 -2.21
C GLY A 82 4.94 -1.06 -2.15
N ILE A 83 4.16 -2.14 -2.14
CA ILE A 83 2.70 -2.10 -1.99
C ILE A 83 2.37 -1.94 -0.51
N PRO A 84 1.63 -0.90 -0.11
CA PRO A 84 1.43 -0.59 1.30
C PRO A 84 0.51 -1.58 2.04
N ASN A 85 -0.46 -2.13 1.36
CA ASN A 85 -1.39 -3.12 1.89
C ASN A 85 -2.23 -3.75 0.79
N LEU A 86 -2.73 -4.96 1.07
CA LEU A 86 -3.62 -5.73 0.23
C LEU A 86 -4.58 -6.49 1.16
N GLY A 87 -4.36 -7.78 1.39
CA GLY A 87 -5.13 -8.56 2.34
C GLY A 87 -6.56 -8.90 1.89
N PRO A 88 -7.39 -9.42 2.79
CA PRO A 88 -8.77 -9.75 2.47
C PRO A 88 -9.66 -8.51 2.37
N ALA A 89 -10.58 -8.50 1.40
CA ALA A 89 -11.56 -7.45 1.20
C ALA A 89 -12.98 -8.05 1.27
N LEU A 90 -13.78 -7.55 2.22
CA LEU A 90 -15.08 -8.09 2.58
C LEU A 90 -16.20 -7.41 1.80
N LEU A 91 -17.27 -8.17 1.47
CA LEU A 91 -18.37 -7.68 0.67
C LEU A 91 -19.67 -7.58 1.46
N ASP A 92 -20.39 -6.44 1.31
CA ASP A 92 -21.75 -6.20 1.82
C ASP A 92 -21.89 -6.50 3.34
N MET A 93 -20.86 -6.20 4.13
CA MET A 93 -20.91 -6.44 5.57
C MET A 93 -21.78 -5.44 6.31
N ASP A 94 -21.78 -4.17 5.89
CA ASP A 94 -22.54 -3.04 6.44
C ASP A 94 -24.08 -3.27 6.49
N GLN A 95 -24.59 -4.07 5.55
CA GLN A 95 -26.03 -4.39 5.46
C GLN A 95 -26.49 -5.43 6.50
N MET A 96 -25.59 -5.89 7.37
CA MET A 96 -25.89 -6.94 8.33
C MET A 96 -25.77 -6.48 9.77
N LYS A 97 -26.53 -7.14 10.66
CA LYS A 97 -26.32 -6.99 12.11
C LYS A 97 -24.94 -7.55 12.49
N GLN A 98 -24.24 -6.90 13.43
CA GLN A 98 -22.88 -7.20 13.88
C GLN A 98 -22.61 -8.71 14.06
N ARG A 99 -23.46 -9.43 14.80
CA ARG A 99 -23.29 -10.89 14.98
C ARG A 99 -23.21 -11.67 13.65
N LYS A 100 -23.92 -11.21 12.61
CA LYS A 100 -23.89 -11.86 11.29
C LYS A 100 -22.63 -11.46 10.51
N GLN A 101 -22.22 -10.20 10.63
CA GLN A 101 -20.96 -9.71 10.06
C GLN A 101 -19.79 -10.51 10.61
N GLU A 102 -19.58 -10.53 11.94
CA GLU A 102 -18.52 -11.26 12.62
C GLU A 102 -18.49 -12.74 12.21
N LYS A 103 -19.66 -13.40 12.24
CA LYS A 103 -19.75 -14.81 11.83
C LYS A 103 -19.43 -15.03 10.36
N ARG A 104 -19.80 -14.10 9.45
CA ARG A 104 -19.51 -14.21 8.02
C ARG A 104 -18.03 -13.95 7.77
N HIS A 105 -17.48 -12.93 8.40
CA HIS A 105 -16.08 -12.55 8.33
C HIS A 105 -15.18 -13.72 8.79
N LEU A 106 -15.40 -14.22 10.02
CA LEU A 106 -14.62 -15.34 10.54
C LEU A 106 -14.66 -16.56 9.60
N ARG A 107 -15.85 -16.95 9.14
CA ARG A 107 -16.01 -18.11 8.25
C ARG A 107 -15.38 -17.90 6.88
N PHE A 108 -15.42 -16.68 6.35
CA PHE A 108 -14.76 -16.37 5.09
C PHE A 108 -13.24 -16.53 5.26
N PHE A 109 -12.69 -15.95 6.30
CA PHE A 109 -11.27 -16.04 6.59
C PHE A 109 -10.82 -17.50 6.84
N GLU A 110 -11.51 -18.23 7.72
CA GLU A 110 -11.25 -19.65 8.00
C GLU A 110 -11.28 -20.49 6.71
N SER A 111 -12.30 -20.29 5.83
CA SER A 111 -12.40 -21.04 4.57
C SER A 111 -11.28 -20.67 3.59
N CYS A 112 -10.79 -19.44 3.58
CA CYS A 112 -9.62 -19.06 2.78
C CYS A 112 -8.34 -19.70 3.33
N LEU A 113 -8.17 -19.73 4.65
CA LEU A 113 -7.02 -20.39 5.27
C LEU A 113 -7.02 -21.91 5.03
N GLU A 114 -8.19 -22.56 5.18
CA GLU A 114 -8.36 -23.98 4.88
C GLU A 114 -7.93 -24.28 3.43
N TRP A 115 -8.35 -23.45 2.48
CA TRP A 115 -7.91 -23.56 1.09
C TRP A 115 -6.39 -23.37 0.92
N ILE A 116 -5.80 -22.36 1.58
CA ILE A 116 -4.37 -22.07 1.52
C ILE A 116 -3.56 -23.25 2.12
N ASP A 117 -4.01 -23.79 3.25
CA ASP A 117 -3.34 -24.89 3.94
C ASP A 117 -3.46 -26.21 3.15
N GLU A 118 -4.61 -26.46 2.46
CA GLU A 118 -4.81 -27.68 1.66
C GLU A 118 -4.09 -27.64 0.30
N GLU A 119 -4.07 -26.48 -0.38
CA GLU A 119 -3.55 -26.37 -1.76
C GLU A 119 -2.09 -25.89 -1.83
N ILE A 120 -1.60 -25.14 -0.82
CA ILE A 120 -0.25 -24.55 -0.81
C ILE A 120 0.62 -25.13 0.31
N ASP A 121 0.04 -25.42 1.49
CA ASP A 121 0.75 -25.86 2.72
C ASP A 121 1.95 -24.95 3.08
N PRO A 122 1.74 -23.63 3.26
CA PRO A 122 2.84 -22.68 3.44
C PRO A 122 3.48 -22.81 4.82
N GLN A 123 4.81 -22.69 4.88
CA GLN A 123 5.55 -22.59 6.13
C GLN A 123 5.57 -21.18 6.71
N TYR A 124 5.21 -20.20 5.90
CA TYR A 124 5.12 -18.80 6.30
C TYR A 124 3.98 -18.11 5.57
N THR A 125 3.17 -17.35 6.30
CA THR A 125 2.11 -16.52 5.72
C THR A 125 2.21 -15.12 6.32
N TYR A 126 2.23 -14.09 5.47
CA TYR A 126 2.25 -12.69 5.88
C TYR A 126 1.18 -11.89 5.14
N VAL A 127 0.38 -11.13 5.88
CA VAL A 127 -0.72 -10.34 5.34
C VAL A 127 -0.66 -8.92 5.92
N GLU A 128 -0.80 -7.93 5.06
CA GLU A 128 -1.04 -6.53 5.47
C GLU A 128 -2.41 -6.09 5.00
N THR A 129 -3.28 -5.72 5.95
CA THR A 129 -4.66 -5.35 5.67
C THR A 129 -4.80 -3.87 5.29
N ASP A 130 -5.89 -3.50 4.63
CA ASP A 130 -6.30 -2.09 4.55
C ASP A 130 -6.84 -1.61 5.91
N TRP A 131 -6.76 -0.31 6.20
CA TRP A 131 -7.23 0.24 7.47
C TRP A 131 -8.75 0.18 7.65
N HIS A 132 -9.54 -0.03 6.60
CA HIS A 132 -10.97 -0.36 6.72
C HIS A 132 -11.22 -1.82 7.16
N TYR A 133 -10.18 -2.63 7.29
CA TYR A 133 -10.28 -3.96 7.88
C TYR A 133 -10.13 -3.86 9.40
N GLU A 134 -11.20 -3.47 10.06
CA GLU A 134 -11.18 -3.07 11.48
C GLU A 134 -11.04 -4.24 12.46
N ASP A 135 -11.45 -5.45 12.06
CA ASP A 135 -11.51 -6.62 12.95
C ASP A 135 -10.45 -7.66 12.61
N ALA A 136 -9.32 -7.61 13.29
CA ALA A 136 -8.23 -8.56 13.13
C ALA A 136 -8.37 -9.85 13.97
N ARG A 137 -9.46 -10.02 14.75
CA ARG A 137 -9.69 -11.21 15.59
C ARG A 137 -9.66 -12.52 14.79
N PRO A 138 -10.18 -12.61 13.54
CA PRO A 138 -10.05 -13.83 12.75
C PRO A 138 -8.62 -14.28 12.53
N PHE A 139 -7.67 -13.35 12.34
CA PHE A 139 -6.24 -13.69 12.26
C PHE A 139 -5.73 -14.26 13.59
N ALA A 140 -5.96 -13.55 14.70
CA ALA A 140 -5.48 -13.97 16.01
C ALA A 140 -6.08 -15.33 16.47
N TRP A 141 -7.33 -15.63 16.10
CA TRP A 141 -7.98 -16.90 16.42
C TRP A 141 -7.49 -18.08 15.55
N ASN A 142 -6.76 -17.79 14.49
CA ASN A 142 -6.18 -18.77 13.58
C ASN A 142 -4.63 -18.74 13.61
N ASP A 143 -4.07 -18.53 14.81
CA ASP A 143 -2.65 -18.65 15.13
C ASP A 143 -1.73 -17.65 14.38
N PHE A 144 -2.26 -16.50 13.97
CA PHE A 144 -1.43 -15.40 13.47
C PHE A 144 -0.97 -14.51 14.64
N ASP A 145 0.30 -14.13 14.60
CA ASP A 145 0.82 -13.00 15.35
C ASP A 145 0.38 -11.69 14.66
N VAL A 146 -0.47 -10.93 15.34
CA VAL A 146 -1.09 -9.72 14.80
C VAL A 146 -0.47 -8.48 15.43
N SER A 147 0.09 -7.62 14.60
CA SER A 147 0.68 -6.35 15.04
C SER A 147 -0.07 -5.18 14.40
N PRO A 148 -0.39 -4.12 15.19
CA PRO A 148 -0.94 -2.90 14.63
C PRO A 148 0.13 -2.12 13.88
N ALA A 149 -0.26 -1.56 12.74
CA ALA A 149 0.50 -0.60 11.98
C ALA A 149 -0.39 0.62 11.69
N TYR A 150 0.18 1.71 11.23
CA TYR A 150 -0.51 2.98 11.18
C TYR A 150 -0.36 3.67 9.82
N THR A 151 -1.44 4.30 9.39
CA THR A 151 -1.46 5.23 8.26
C THR A 151 -2.05 6.57 8.70
N TYR A 152 -1.87 7.59 7.88
CA TYR A 152 -2.44 8.91 8.06
C TYR A 152 -3.47 9.24 7.00
N VAL A 153 -4.60 9.77 7.44
CA VAL A 153 -5.75 10.11 6.60
C VAL A 153 -6.14 11.56 6.84
N ILE A 154 -6.37 12.31 5.78
CA ILE A 154 -6.91 13.67 5.82
C ILE A 154 -8.34 13.61 5.30
N PRO A 155 -9.36 13.87 6.15
CA PRO A 155 -10.75 13.96 5.72
C PRO A 155 -10.95 15.23 4.88
N LEU A 156 -11.56 15.09 3.71
CA LEU A 156 -11.85 16.17 2.75
C LEU A 156 -13.35 16.22 2.37
N ALA A 157 -14.19 15.42 3.03
CA ALA A 157 -15.62 15.32 2.71
C ALA A 157 -16.38 16.66 2.89
N ASP A 158 -15.88 17.56 3.73
CA ASP A 158 -16.41 18.91 3.95
C ASP A 158 -15.96 19.92 2.89
N ARG A 159 -15.11 19.50 1.93
CA ARG A 159 -14.62 20.30 0.80
C ARG A 159 -14.09 21.66 1.22
N PRO A 160 -13.06 21.74 2.07
CA PRO A 160 -12.49 23.01 2.48
C PRO A 160 -11.96 23.77 1.27
N ASP A 161 -12.08 25.09 1.28
CA ASP A 161 -11.33 25.91 0.33
C ASP A 161 -9.83 25.90 0.64
N GLU A 162 -9.02 26.50 -0.23
CA GLU A 162 -7.54 26.49 -0.09
C GLU A 162 -7.07 27.06 1.26
N GLU A 163 -7.65 28.17 1.70
CA GLU A 163 -7.28 28.82 2.96
C GLU A 163 -7.75 28.02 4.17
N GLU A 164 -8.92 27.41 4.11
CA GLU A 164 -9.42 26.53 5.15
C GLU A 164 -8.54 25.27 5.26
N LEU A 165 -8.15 24.70 4.12
CA LEU A 165 -7.25 23.54 4.09
C LEU A 165 -5.88 23.87 4.69
N ILE A 166 -5.23 24.95 4.22
CA ILE A 166 -3.96 25.42 4.77
C ILE A 166 -4.10 25.76 6.25
N GLY A 167 -5.24 26.32 6.65
CA GLY A 167 -5.56 26.66 8.05
C GLY A 167 -5.51 25.47 9.01
N ARG A 168 -5.78 24.23 8.52
CA ARG A 168 -5.71 22.99 9.30
C ARG A 168 -4.27 22.56 9.59
N PHE A 169 -3.30 22.98 8.76
CA PHE A 169 -1.90 22.55 8.90
C PHE A 169 -1.21 23.21 10.09
N SER A 170 -0.15 22.60 10.56
CA SER A 170 0.71 23.23 11.57
C SER A 170 1.35 24.53 11.04
N GLN A 171 1.88 25.35 11.93
CA GLN A 171 2.38 26.68 11.58
C GLN A 171 3.45 26.67 10.46
N ASN A 172 4.36 25.67 10.48
CA ASN A 172 5.49 25.67 9.54
C ASN A 172 5.07 25.43 8.07
N PRO A 173 4.39 24.31 7.68
CA PRO A 173 3.96 24.14 6.29
C PRO A 173 2.98 25.23 5.86
N ARG A 174 2.08 25.67 6.73
CA ARG A 174 1.18 26.80 6.43
C ARG A 174 1.93 28.06 6.02
N ARG A 175 2.98 28.44 6.75
CA ARG A 175 3.83 29.58 6.39
C ARG A 175 4.58 29.32 5.08
N LEU A 176 5.22 28.16 4.94
CA LEU A 176 6.00 27.79 3.75
C LEU A 176 5.17 27.81 2.48
N ILE A 177 3.95 27.26 2.52
CA ILE A 177 3.03 27.23 1.37
C ILE A 177 2.61 28.66 1.00
N ARG A 178 2.21 29.50 1.98
CA ARG A 178 1.82 30.89 1.72
C ARG A 178 2.96 31.74 1.17
N ASP A 179 4.18 31.59 1.72
CA ASP A 179 5.36 32.32 1.25
C ASP A 179 5.75 31.90 -0.19
N ALA A 180 5.32 30.69 -0.63
CA ALA A 180 5.61 30.19 -1.96
C ALA A 180 4.52 30.49 -3.01
N GLN A 181 3.31 30.90 -2.61
CA GLN A 181 2.20 31.17 -3.55
C GLN A 181 2.52 32.25 -4.60
N ASP A 182 3.41 33.20 -4.27
CA ASP A 182 3.84 34.25 -5.21
C ASP A 182 5.03 33.81 -6.11
N ARG A 183 5.48 32.57 -5.97
CA ARG A 183 6.59 31.99 -6.77
C ARG A 183 6.06 31.44 -8.09
N ASP A 184 6.87 31.52 -9.14
CA ASP A 184 6.53 31.00 -10.49
C ASP A 184 6.82 29.49 -10.57
N TYR A 185 5.96 28.67 -9.91
CA TYR A 185 5.95 27.20 -10.00
C TYR A 185 4.61 26.71 -10.53
N SER A 186 4.59 25.50 -11.09
CA SER A 186 3.35 24.77 -11.40
C SER A 186 3.32 23.40 -10.74
N VAL A 187 2.12 22.89 -10.49
CA VAL A 187 1.90 21.48 -10.12
C VAL A 187 0.83 20.91 -11.02
N ASP A 188 1.23 19.99 -11.89
CA ASP A 188 0.40 19.47 -12.93
C ASP A 188 0.25 17.94 -12.81
N VAL A 189 -0.86 17.41 -13.32
CA VAL A 189 -1.01 15.97 -13.54
C VAL A 189 -0.17 15.60 -14.75
N GLY A 190 0.83 14.78 -14.51
CA GLY A 190 1.76 14.32 -15.54
C GLY A 190 1.27 13.09 -16.29
N ASP A 191 2.17 12.54 -17.08
CA ASP A 191 1.95 11.39 -17.95
C ASP A 191 2.82 10.17 -17.55
N ARG A 192 2.94 9.20 -18.46
CA ARG A 192 3.74 7.99 -18.28
C ARG A 192 5.22 8.27 -18.05
N ASP A 193 5.78 9.26 -18.75
CA ASP A 193 7.20 9.63 -18.62
C ASP A 193 7.45 10.27 -17.26
N ASP A 194 6.46 10.97 -16.71
CA ASP A 194 6.51 11.52 -15.35
C ASP A 194 6.44 10.41 -14.30
N VAL A 195 5.64 9.36 -14.51
CA VAL A 195 5.65 8.16 -13.64
C VAL A 195 7.04 7.55 -13.61
N ALA A 196 7.67 7.36 -14.78
CA ALA A 196 9.02 6.82 -14.88
C ALA A 196 10.05 7.70 -14.15
N TRP A 197 9.99 9.02 -14.38
CA TRP A 197 10.90 9.99 -13.78
C TRP A 197 10.77 10.06 -12.24
N ILE A 198 9.53 10.11 -11.72
CA ILE A 198 9.29 10.11 -10.25
C ILE A 198 9.81 8.82 -9.65
N THR A 199 9.51 7.67 -10.27
CA THR A 199 9.97 6.36 -9.78
C THR A 199 11.48 6.27 -9.74
N GLN A 200 12.17 6.71 -10.81
CA GLN A 200 13.63 6.74 -10.83
C GLN A 200 14.19 7.64 -9.73
N SER A 201 13.62 8.82 -9.51
CA SER A 201 14.02 9.73 -8.43
C SER A 201 13.87 9.11 -7.03
N VAL A 202 12.85 8.25 -6.85
CA VAL A 202 12.68 7.48 -5.59
C VAL A 202 13.77 6.42 -5.46
N ILE A 203 14.08 5.68 -6.54
CA ILE A 203 15.12 4.66 -6.57
C ILE A 203 16.47 5.29 -6.22
N ASP A 204 16.88 6.35 -6.93
CA ASP A 204 18.14 7.06 -6.71
C ASP A 204 18.29 7.50 -5.25
N ARG A 205 17.22 8.01 -4.64
CA ARG A 205 17.22 8.39 -3.22
C ARG A 205 17.41 7.20 -2.27
N TYR A 206 16.88 6.01 -2.58
CA TYR A 206 17.13 4.81 -1.77
C TYR A 206 18.58 4.38 -1.88
N GLU A 207 19.15 4.40 -3.10
CA GLU A 207 20.57 4.08 -3.36
C GLU A 207 21.52 5.05 -2.66
N GLU A 208 21.25 6.37 -2.68
CA GLU A 208 21.99 7.38 -1.92
C GLU A 208 22.01 7.14 -0.40
N GLN A 209 21.04 6.38 0.12
CA GLN A 209 20.92 6.02 1.52
C GLN A 209 21.45 4.60 1.83
N ASP A 210 22.16 3.98 0.89
CA ASP A 210 22.61 2.58 0.97
C ASP A 210 21.46 1.60 1.28
N ARG A 211 20.27 1.84 0.69
CA ARG A 211 19.06 1.03 0.88
C ARG A 211 18.61 0.44 -0.45
N THR A 212 18.16 -0.81 -0.42
CA THR A 212 17.57 -1.45 -1.59
C THR A 212 16.20 -0.83 -1.90
N PRO A 213 15.97 -0.33 -3.12
CA PRO A 213 14.65 0.11 -3.54
C PRO A 213 13.72 -1.10 -3.69
N HIS A 214 12.46 -0.93 -3.28
CA HIS A 214 11.41 -1.94 -3.41
C HIS A 214 10.52 -1.69 -4.64
N LEU A 215 11.03 -0.96 -5.62
CA LEU A 215 10.32 -0.56 -6.83
C LEU A 215 11.24 -0.67 -8.04
N SER A 216 10.64 -0.90 -9.20
CA SER A 216 11.32 -0.67 -10.49
C SER A 216 10.47 0.25 -11.36
N VAL A 217 11.13 0.96 -12.28
CA VAL A 217 10.45 1.82 -13.25
C VAL A 217 9.48 0.99 -14.10
N ASP A 218 9.91 -0.19 -14.55
CA ASP A 218 9.08 -1.09 -15.38
C ASP A 218 7.80 -1.51 -14.66
N PHE A 219 7.88 -1.84 -13.36
CA PHE A 219 6.72 -2.21 -12.58
C PHE A 219 5.70 -1.07 -12.47
N VAL A 220 6.15 0.13 -12.10
CA VAL A 220 5.24 1.26 -11.86
C VAL A 220 4.64 1.79 -13.16
N THR A 221 5.41 1.78 -14.25
CA THR A 221 4.89 2.16 -15.59
C THR A 221 3.95 1.09 -16.16
N GLU A 222 4.19 -0.21 -15.91
CA GLU A 222 3.23 -1.26 -16.29
C GLU A 222 1.90 -1.11 -15.54
N LEU A 223 1.93 -0.77 -14.25
CA LEU A 223 0.70 -0.45 -13.48
C LEU A 223 -0.05 0.73 -14.10
N TYR A 224 0.66 1.80 -14.46
CA TYR A 224 0.07 2.97 -15.11
C TYR A 224 -0.60 2.61 -16.44
N ASP A 225 0.05 1.79 -17.26
CA ASP A 225 -0.43 1.41 -18.59
C ASP A 225 -1.64 0.45 -18.54
N ARG A 226 -1.72 -0.43 -17.51
CA ARG A 226 -2.74 -1.48 -17.42
C ARG A 226 -3.99 -1.08 -16.65
N LEU A 227 -3.83 -0.22 -15.65
CA LEU A 227 -4.95 0.23 -14.83
C LEU A 227 -5.81 1.24 -15.60
N PRO A 228 -7.11 1.38 -15.28
CA PRO A 228 -7.94 2.39 -15.89
C PRO A 228 -7.32 3.79 -15.79
N GLU A 229 -7.51 4.59 -16.82
CA GLU A 229 -7.01 5.97 -16.86
C GLU A 229 -7.39 6.76 -15.60
N GLY A 230 -6.43 7.48 -15.05
CA GLY A 230 -6.62 8.26 -13.83
C GLY A 230 -6.54 7.47 -12.52
N THR A 231 -6.36 6.14 -12.57
CA THR A 231 -6.15 5.31 -11.36
C THR A 231 -4.76 5.52 -10.76
N VAL A 232 -3.72 5.61 -11.58
CA VAL A 232 -2.37 6.00 -11.18
C VAL A 232 -2.13 7.42 -11.71
N ARG A 233 -1.85 8.35 -10.82
CA ARG A 233 -1.79 9.79 -11.14
C ARG A 233 -0.46 10.38 -10.67
N PRO A 234 0.49 10.62 -11.57
CA PRO A 234 1.67 11.39 -11.23
C PRO A 234 1.29 12.87 -11.06
N LEU A 235 1.69 13.49 -9.97
CA LEU A 235 1.70 14.94 -9.79
C LEU A 235 3.14 15.41 -9.87
N VAL A 236 3.43 16.39 -10.72
CA VAL A 236 4.77 16.94 -10.94
C VAL A 236 4.78 18.42 -10.59
N LEU A 237 5.68 18.79 -9.69
CA LEU A 237 6.01 20.18 -9.44
C LEU A 237 7.17 20.59 -10.35
N SER A 238 6.95 21.66 -11.10
CA SER A 238 7.96 22.28 -11.98
C SER A 238 8.23 23.72 -11.54
N LEU A 239 9.48 24.16 -11.69
CA LEU A 239 9.95 25.52 -11.48
C LEU A 239 10.71 25.96 -12.74
N ASP A 240 10.38 27.12 -13.31
CA ASP A 240 10.96 27.62 -14.56
C ASP A 240 10.88 26.59 -15.73
N GLY A 241 9.85 25.73 -15.72
CA GLY A 241 9.61 24.70 -16.73
C GLY A 241 10.41 23.39 -16.51
N GLU A 242 11.26 23.32 -15.47
CA GLU A 242 12.02 22.13 -15.14
C GLU A 242 11.35 21.34 -14.00
N ARG A 243 11.31 20.01 -14.12
CA ARG A 243 10.78 19.10 -13.09
C ARG A 243 11.62 19.18 -11.83
N VAL A 244 11.00 19.35 -10.68
CA VAL A 244 11.66 19.50 -9.37
C VAL A 244 11.39 18.31 -8.46
N THR A 245 10.12 17.97 -8.29
CA THR A 245 9.69 16.82 -7.49
C THR A 245 8.33 16.33 -7.99
N GLY A 246 7.93 15.15 -7.56
CA GLY A 246 6.62 14.63 -7.87
C GLY A 246 6.17 13.54 -6.93
N ASN A 247 4.86 13.29 -6.92
CA ASN A 247 4.21 12.21 -6.21
C ASN A 247 3.41 11.33 -7.17
N ILE A 248 3.45 10.03 -6.97
CA ILE A 248 2.55 9.09 -7.63
C ILE A 248 1.40 8.82 -6.68
N LEU A 249 0.22 9.25 -7.07
CA LEU A 249 -1.03 9.04 -6.37
C LEU A 249 -1.75 7.85 -6.95
N THR A 250 -2.53 7.14 -6.13
CA THR A 250 -3.49 6.14 -6.59
C THR A 250 -4.89 6.55 -6.18
N ASP A 251 -5.87 6.38 -7.09
CA ASP A 251 -7.22 6.89 -6.97
C ASP A 251 -8.25 5.77 -7.16
N THR A 252 -9.07 5.53 -6.13
CA THR A 252 -10.21 4.57 -6.16
C THR A 252 -11.56 5.27 -6.36
N GLY A 253 -11.58 6.60 -6.49
CA GLY A 253 -12.79 7.41 -6.57
C GLY A 253 -13.37 7.83 -5.20
N ASP A 254 -13.18 7.03 -4.17
CA ASP A 254 -13.53 7.35 -2.78
C ASP A 254 -12.32 7.73 -1.92
N ARG A 255 -11.11 7.47 -2.41
CA ARG A 255 -9.86 7.74 -1.72
C ARG A 255 -8.72 7.97 -2.71
N ILE A 256 -7.98 9.06 -2.52
CA ILE A 256 -6.67 9.26 -3.13
C ILE A 256 -5.58 8.93 -2.12
N ARG A 257 -4.56 8.23 -2.57
CA ARG A 257 -3.47 7.73 -1.74
C ARG A 257 -2.13 8.21 -2.29
N HIS A 258 -1.32 8.90 -1.49
CA HIS A 258 0.07 9.21 -1.85
C HIS A 258 0.90 7.92 -1.70
N TRP A 259 1.10 7.23 -2.80
CA TRP A 259 1.79 5.93 -2.80
C TRP A 259 3.31 6.08 -2.80
N GLN A 260 3.86 6.86 -3.74
CA GLN A 260 5.30 7.03 -3.91
C GLN A 260 5.63 8.48 -4.24
N GLY A 261 6.88 8.91 -3.97
CA GLY A 261 7.37 10.23 -4.35
C GLY A 261 8.06 10.98 -3.22
N GLY A 262 8.12 12.30 -3.36
CA GLY A 262 8.77 13.19 -2.41
C GLY A 262 10.29 13.02 -2.42
N ALA A 263 10.95 13.29 -3.53
CA ALA A 263 12.40 13.32 -3.61
C ALA A 263 12.98 14.44 -2.71
N ARG A 264 14.23 14.26 -2.28
CA ARG A 264 14.95 15.34 -1.60
C ARG A 264 15.27 16.43 -2.61
N VAL A 265 14.84 17.64 -2.30
CA VAL A 265 15.10 18.81 -3.13
C VAL A 265 15.97 19.77 -2.33
N ASP A 266 17.14 20.09 -2.87
CA ASP A 266 18.05 21.08 -2.28
C ASP A 266 17.82 22.45 -2.95
N MET A 267 16.72 23.11 -2.57
CA MET A 267 16.35 24.43 -3.09
C MET A 267 15.54 25.23 -2.07
N ASP A 268 15.49 26.52 -2.29
CA ASP A 268 14.69 27.46 -1.50
C ASP A 268 13.20 27.49 -1.94
N LEU A 269 12.64 26.32 -2.21
CA LEU A 269 11.23 26.11 -2.46
C LEU A 269 10.76 24.91 -1.60
N PRO A 270 9.66 25.00 -0.85
CA PRO A 270 9.13 23.90 -0.05
C PRO A 270 8.39 22.88 -0.95
N ALA A 271 9.12 22.33 -1.94
CA ALA A 271 8.55 21.57 -3.04
C ALA A 271 7.72 20.36 -2.58
N ASN A 272 8.18 19.64 -1.53
CA ASN A 272 7.43 18.48 -1.00
C ASN A 272 6.14 18.92 -0.29
N GLU A 273 6.13 20.03 0.43
CA GLU A 273 4.92 20.58 1.04
C GLU A 273 3.93 21.07 -0.02
N LEU A 274 4.43 21.69 -1.09
CA LEU A 274 3.59 22.17 -2.19
C LEU A 274 2.95 21.03 -2.97
N VAL A 275 3.71 20.02 -3.40
CA VAL A 275 3.14 18.90 -4.18
C VAL A 275 2.14 18.10 -3.33
N GLU A 276 2.35 18.00 -2.01
CA GLU A 276 1.41 17.35 -1.11
C GLU A 276 0.11 18.15 -0.95
N TRP A 277 0.22 19.46 -0.77
CA TRP A 277 -0.94 20.37 -0.70
C TRP A 277 -1.76 20.34 -2.00
N HIS A 278 -1.10 20.43 -3.16
CA HIS A 278 -1.78 20.31 -4.47
C HIS A 278 -2.43 18.94 -4.68
N GLY A 279 -1.84 17.85 -4.12
CA GLY A 279 -2.47 16.53 -4.11
C GLY A 279 -3.81 16.54 -3.37
N MET A 280 -3.89 17.23 -2.24
CA MET A 280 -5.14 17.40 -1.48
C MET A 280 -6.15 18.26 -2.23
N LEU A 281 -5.71 19.37 -2.86
CA LEU A 281 -6.58 20.22 -3.70
C LEU A 281 -7.14 19.41 -4.88
N ASN A 282 -6.32 18.61 -5.53
CA ASN A 282 -6.77 17.73 -6.61
C ASN A 282 -7.80 16.69 -6.14
N ALA A 283 -7.68 16.20 -4.90
CA ALA A 283 -8.70 15.34 -4.31
C ALA A 283 -10.03 16.09 -4.10
N ILE A 284 -9.99 17.34 -3.59
CA ILE A 284 -11.18 18.18 -3.38
C ILE A 284 -11.87 18.50 -4.72
N GLU A 285 -11.13 18.91 -5.75
CA GLU A 285 -11.66 19.18 -7.10
C GLU A 285 -12.38 17.98 -7.73
N ARG A 286 -11.93 16.79 -7.39
CA ARG A 286 -12.48 15.52 -7.89
C ARG A 286 -13.57 14.93 -7.00
N ASP A 287 -13.99 15.64 -5.97
CA ASP A 287 -14.99 15.17 -4.99
C ASP A 287 -14.57 13.89 -4.23
N VAL A 288 -13.26 13.65 -4.09
CA VAL A 288 -12.73 12.50 -3.35
C VAL A 288 -12.66 12.87 -1.86
N PRO A 289 -13.39 12.16 -0.98
CA PRO A 289 -13.57 12.56 0.41
C PRO A 289 -12.38 12.27 1.32
N ILE A 290 -11.39 11.50 0.85
CA ILE A 290 -10.27 11.03 1.67
C ILE A 290 -8.96 11.17 0.92
N TYR A 291 -7.97 11.81 1.56
CA TYR A 291 -6.59 11.80 1.11
C TYR A 291 -5.70 11.04 2.11
N GLU A 292 -5.09 9.96 1.69
CA GLU A 292 -4.27 9.09 2.53
C GLU A 292 -2.78 9.32 2.25
N LEU A 293 -2.03 9.70 3.29
CA LEU A 293 -0.59 9.96 3.21
C LEU A 293 0.27 8.70 3.20
N VAL A 294 -0.29 7.53 3.46
CA VAL A 294 0.39 6.23 3.59
C VAL A 294 1.59 6.27 4.56
N GLY A 295 1.89 5.18 5.25
CA GLY A 295 3.10 4.98 6.04
C GLY A 295 3.29 5.97 7.20
N ALA A 296 2.75 5.62 8.38
CA ALA A 296 2.93 6.34 9.64
C ALA A 296 3.67 5.49 10.69
N ASN A 297 4.60 4.61 10.25
CA ASN A 297 5.26 3.66 11.12
C ASN A 297 6.72 4.04 11.45
N THR A 298 7.30 4.99 10.71
CA THR A 298 8.67 5.46 10.93
C THR A 298 8.67 6.85 11.54
N ARG A 299 9.30 7.04 12.71
CA ARG A 299 9.29 8.31 13.46
C ARG A 299 9.63 9.54 12.61
N ARG A 300 10.64 9.46 11.74
CA ARG A 300 11.03 10.58 10.87
C ARG A 300 9.91 10.96 9.90
N ILE A 301 9.31 9.98 9.23
CA ILE A 301 8.23 10.17 8.25
C ILE A 301 6.97 10.68 8.96
N THR A 302 6.62 10.07 10.09
CA THR A 302 5.49 10.46 10.93
C THR A 302 5.59 11.92 11.36
N THR A 303 6.76 12.36 11.83
CA THR A 303 6.98 13.76 12.25
C THR A 303 6.77 14.75 11.09
N TRP A 304 7.14 14.39 9.87
CA TRP A 304 6.92 15.24 8.70
C TRP A 304 5.44 15.26 8.29
N LYS A 305 4.81 14.09 8.15
CA LYS A 305 3.41 13.97 7.71
C LYS A 305 2.42 14.56 8.72
N ALA A 306 2.70 14.46 10.01
CA ALA A 306 1.86 15.03 11.07
C ALA A 306 1.67 16.56 10.96
N LYS A 307 2.55 17.27 10.22
CA LYS A 307 2.43 18.70 9.98
C LYS A 307 1.15 19.08 9.22
N PHE A 308 0.58 18.17 8.45
CA PHE A 308 -0.66 18.36 7.70
C PHE A 308 -1.93 18.05 8.52
N SER A 309 -1.77 17.79 9.83
CA SER A 309 -2.86 17.49 10.78
C SER A 309 -3.75 16.31 10.37
N PRO A 310 -3.19 15.18 9.94
CA PRO A 310 -3.97 14.01 9.58
C PRO A 310 -4.55 13.31 10.80
N GLU A 311 -5.57 12.50 10.58
CA GLU A 311 -6.05 11.51 11.52
C GLU A 311 -5.27 10.20 11.40
N THR A 312 -4.92 9.60 12.53
CA THR A 312 -4.28 8.27 12.52
C THR A 312 -5.33 7.19 12.31
N ARG A 313 -5.05 6.27 11.40
CA ARG A 313 -5.83 5.03 11.20
C ARG A 313 -4.93 3.83 11.44
N THR A 314 -5.52 2.78 12.03
CA THR A 314 -4.81 1.52 12.30
C THR A 314 -5.15 0.51 11.19
N TYR A 315 -4.13 -0.16 10.70
CA TYR A 315 -4.24 -1.38 9.92
C TYR A 315 -3.44 -2.49 10.60
N TYR A 316 -3.47 -3.70 10.09
CA TYR A 316 -2.83 -4.83 10.73
C TYR A 316 -1.86 -5.52 9.80
N SER A 317 -0.69 -5.85 10.33
CA SER A 317 0.17 -6.88 9.80
C SER A 317 -0.04 -8.17 10.59
N ALA A 318 -0.24 -9.27 9.90
CA ALA A 318 -0.51 -10.58 10.49
C ALA A 318 0.46 -11.60 9.92
N LYS A 319 1.16 -12.31 10.78
CA LYS A 319 2.20 -13.30 10.45
C LYS A 319 1.83 -14.65 11.06
N ARG A 320 1.90 -15.72 10.26
CA ARG A 320 1.84 -17.10 10.74
C ARG A 320 3.05 -17.84 10.21
N SER A 321 3.78 -18.55 11.08
CA SER A 321 5.02 -19.25 10.75
C SER A 321 5.04 -20.61 11.39
N THR A 322 5.59 -21.60 10.67
CA THR A 322 5.89 -22.90 11.28
C THR A 322 7.16 -22.83 12.12
N MET A 323 7.28 -23.72 13.11
CA MET A 323 8.47 -23.78 13.97
C MET A 323 9.77 -24.00 13.17
N SER A 324 9.71 -24.73 12.05
CA SER A 324 10.85 -24.93 11.15
C SER A 324 11.29 -23.65 10.47
N MET A 325 10.34 -22.80 10.07
CA MET A 325 10.63 -21.51 9.44
C MET A 325 11.15 -20.50 10.47
N GLU A 326 10.60 -20.47 11.68
CA GLU A 326 11.11 -19.62 12.77
C GLU A 326 12.57 -19.95 13.13
N MET A 327 12.90 -21.25 13.16
CA MET A 327 14.29 -21.68 13.34
C MET A 327 15.19 -21.21 12.18
N ALA A 328 14.72 -21.31 10.93
CA ALA A 328 15.47 -20.87 9.76
C ALA A 328 15.69 -19.33 9.77
N GLU A 329 14.65 -18.54 10.07
CA GLU A 329 14.77 -17.09 10.25
C GLU A 329 15.78 -16.74 11.36
N SER A 330 15.68 -17.39 12.51
CA SER A 330 16.58 -17.16 13.64
C SER A 330 18.04 -17.47 13.28
N LEU A 331 18.28 -18.55 12.55
CA LEU A 331 19.62 -18.92 12.08
C LEU A 331 20.13 -17.90 11.07
N TYR A 332 19.32 -17.45 10.12
CA TYR A 332 19.68 -16.45 9.11
C TYR A 332 20.07 -15.10 9.75
N VAL A 333 19.24 -14.61 10.68
CA VAL A 333 19.52 -13.37 11.42
C VAL A 333 20.82 -13.49 12.19
N ASN A 334 21.04 -14.56 12.93
CA ASN A 334 22.27 -14.78 13.70
C ASN A 334 23.52 -14.87 12.80
N LEU A 335 23.41 -15.48 11.61
CA LEU A 335 24.52 -15.56 10.66
C LEU A 335 24.83 -14.21 10.04
N ARG A 336 23.81 -13.42 9.70
CA ARG A 336 23.96 -12.06 9.18
C ARG A 336 24.59 -11.13 10.20
N ASP A 337 24.12 -11.12 11.43
CA ASP A 337 24.66 -10.31 12.51
C ASP A 337 26.12 -10.73 12.84
N SER A 338 26.42 -12.03 12.78
CA SER A 338 27.78 -12.53 12.93
C SER A 338 28.70 -12.11 11.78
N SER A 339 28.22 -12.08 10.54
CA SER A 339 28.99 -11.64 9.37
C SER A 339 29.25 -10.13 9.40
N GLU A 340 28.29 -9.31 9.83
CA GLU A 340 28.48 -7.88 10.04
C GLU A 340 29.46 -7.59 11.18
N LEU A 341 29.43 -8.34 12.27
CA LEU A 341 30.41 -8.25 13.36
C LEU A 341 31.80 -8.64 12.89
N LEU A 342 31.94 -9.71 12.09
CA LEU A 342 33.23 -10.15 11.53
C LEU A 342 33.79 -9.13 10.52
N SER A 343 32.94 -8.50 9.72
CA SER A 343 33.36 -7.45 8.80
C SER A 343 33.89 -6.18 9.52
N ARG A 344 33.31 -5.87 10.68
CA ARG A 344 33.74 -4.76 11.54
C ARG A 344 35.04 -5.06 12.34
N LEU A 345 35.32 -6.36 12.54
CA LEU A 345 36.49 -6.82 13.29
C LEU A 345 37.71 -7.16 12.37
N SER A 346 37.51 -7.21 11.05
CA SER A 346 38.63 -7.38 10.11
C SER A 346 39.43 -6.10 10.09
N PRO A 347 40.75 -6.14 10.46
CA PRO A 347 41.60 -4.96 10.37
C PRO A 347 41.69 -4.56 8.90
N ALA A 348 41.51 -3.26 8.62
CA ALA A 348 41.79 -2.67 7.33
C ALA A 348 43.27 -3.03 6.97
N THR A 349 43.45 -3.95 6.07
CA THR A 349 44.75 -4.18 5.43
C THR A 349 44.97 -3.02 4.47
N ASN A 350 46.00 -2.24 4.78
CA ASN A 350 46.54 -1.07 4.02
C ASN A 350 46.63 -1.32 2.52
#